data_de97f9a036bce7166211d2db4db0fb01
#
_entry.id   de97f9a036bce7166211d2db4db0fb01
#
_cell.length_a   1.000
_cell.length_b   1.000
_cell.length_c   1.000
_cell.angle_alpha   90.00
_cell.angle_beta   90.00
_cell.angle_gamma   90.00
#
_symmetry.space_group_name_H-M   'P 1'
#
loop_
_entity.id
_entity.type
_entity.pdbx_description
1 polymer ?
#
loop_
_entity_poly.entity_id
_entity_poly.type
_entity_poly.pdbx_seq_one_letter_code
_entity_poly.pdbx_strand_id
1 'polypeptide(L)'
;MGSGFIAKGLTIVNSAGPGKHQAVALRVGGDLSVVYQCAIQAYQDTLYVHSNRQFYADTDIAGTVDFIFGNAAVVIQNCNIQARKPSPGQEDTVTAQGRTDPNQNTGISIHRCRIAAASDIGGTPVYLGRPWQKYSRTVVMKTSLDHSIAPAGWLEWSGQFALSTLYYGEYGNTGAGAGTSKRVTWSGVHSSLSTSEATRFTVANFILGNSWLGGTGVSYVSGL
;
A
#
# COMPACT_ATOMS: atom_id res chain seq x y z
N MET A 1 -2.79 -22.03 8.97
CA MET A 1 -1.69 -21.11 8.62
C MET A 1 -0.92 -20.80 9.90
N GLY A 2 0.42 -20.81 9.84
CA GLY A 2 1.23 -20.44 11.01
C GLY A 2 1.10 -18.94 11.32
N SER A 3 1.36 -18.53 12.56
CA SER A 3 1.48 -17.14 12.97
C SER A 3 2.93 -16.81 13.35
N GLY A 4 3.29 -15.52 13.39
CA GLY A 4 4.62 -15.07 13.78
C GLY A 4 5.70 -15.32 12.71
N PHE A 5 5.35 -15.35 11.43
CA PHE A 5 6.32 -15.44 10.33
C PHE A 5 7.19 -14.17 10.27
N ILE A 6 8.51 -14.36 10.18
CA ILE A 6 9.47 -13.24 10.01
C ILE A 6 10.37 -13.55 8.81
N ALA A 7 10.39 -12.64 7.84
CA ALA A 7 11.38 -12.61 6.77
C ALA A 7 12.30 -11.41 6.98
N LYS A 8 13.62 -11.61 6.89
CA LYS A 8 14.61 -10.55 7.08
C LYS A 8 15.77 -10.70 6.09
N GLY A 9 16.15 -9.60 5.43
CA GLY A 9 17.34 -9.54 4.58
C GLY A 9 17.25 -10.40 3.31
N LEU A 10 16.04 -10.60 2.78
CA LEU A 10 15.79 -11.44 1.60
C LEU A 10 15.37 -10.61 0.39
N THR A 11 15.75 -11.05 -0.79
CA THR A 11 15.17 -10.59 -2.05
C THR A 11 14.23 -11.67 -2.60
N ILE A 12 12.98 -11.30 -2.84
CA ILE A 12 11.91 -12.17 -3.35
C ILE A 12 11.46 -11.62 -4.70
N VAL A 13 11.65 -12.38 -5.76
CA VAL A 13 11.41 -11.93 -7.14
C VAL A 13 10.45 -12.89 -7.86
N ASN A 14 9.44 -12.32 -8.51
CA ASN A 14 8.74 -13.01 -9.60
C ASN A 14 9.22 -12.42 -10.93
N SER A 15 9.91 -13.21 -11.71
CA SER A 15 10.55 -12.80 -12.98
C SER A 15 9.69 -13.04 -14.21
N ALA A 16 8.38 -13.27 -14.08
CA ALA A 16 7.49 -13.53 -15.21
C ALA A 16 7.41 -12.36 -16.22
N GLY A 17 7.66 -11.13 -15.75
CA GLY A 17 7.63 -9.93 -16.58
C GLY A 17 6.23 -9.33 -16.74
N PRO A 18 6.13 -8.08 -17.27
CA PRO A 18 4.87 -7.33 -17.30
C PRO A 18 3.82 -7.95 -18.23
N GLY A 19 4.24 -8.64 -19.29
CA GLY A 19 3.34 -9.26 -20.28
C GLY A 19 2.63 -10.53 -19.80
N LYS A 20 2.91 -11.01 -18.57
CA LYS A 20 2.24 -12.20 -18.00
C LYS A 20 1.08 -11.85 -17.07
N HIS A 21 0.71 -10.59 -16.99
CA HIS A 21 -0.34 -10.08 -16.12
C HIS A 21 -0.05 -10.39 -14.64
N GLN A 22 -1.08 -10.77 -13.85
CA GLN A 22 -0.97 -11.01 -12.42
C GLN A 22 0.05 -12.12 -12.10
N ALA A 23 1.12 -11.77 -11.39
CA ALA A 23 2.19 -12.70 -11.03
C ALA A 23 2.81 -12.33 -9.68
N VAL A 24 2.32 -12.95 -8.61
CA VAL A 24 2.68 -12.63 -7.23
C VAL A 24 4.12 -13.05 -6.91
N ALA A 25 4.92 -12.15 -6.35
CA ALA A 25 6.23 -12.49 -5.80
C ALA A 25 6.09 -13.04 -4.36
N LEU A 26 5.31 -12.36 -3.52
CA LEU A 26 5.11 -12.77 -2.13
C LEU A 26 3.64 -12.69 -1.73
N ARG A 27 3.10 -13.81 -1.22
CA ARG A 27 1.77 -13.85 -0.58
C ARG A 27 1.91 -14.18 0.90
N VAL A 28 1.37 -13.31 1.74
CA VAL A 28 1.37 -13.48 3.21
C VAL A 28 -0.07 -13.55 3.72
N GLY A 29 -0.38 -14.58 4.50
CA GLY A 29 -1.71 -14.77 5.10
C GLY A 29 -1.66 -15.17 6.58
N GLY A 30 -0.46 -15.35 7.16
CA GLY A 30 -0.29 -15.63 8.58
C GLY A 30 -0.49 -14.40 9.46
N ASP A 31 -1.04 -14.58 10.66
CA ASP A 31 -1.15 -13.49 11.62
C ASP A 31 0.22 -13.13 12.21
N LEU A 32 0.41 -11.87 12.61
CA LEU A 32 1.64 -11.35 13.21
C LEU A 32 2.89 -11.55 12.31
N SER A 33 2.70 -11.39 11.01
CA SER A 33 3.79 -11.56 10.04
C SER A 33 4.60 -10.28 9.90
N VAL A 34 5.93 -10.41 9.81
CA VAL A 34 6.88 -9.32 9.63
C VAL A 34 7.77 -9.57 8.42
N VAL A 35 7.93 -8.54 7.60
CA VAL A 35 8.92 -8.51 6.51
C VAL A 35 9.81 -7.28 6.72
N TYR A 36 11.10 -7.50 6.91
CA TYR A 36 12.03 -6.48 7.34
C TYR A 36 13.33 -6.50 6.54
N GLN A 37 13.77 -5.34 6.07
CA GLN A 37 15.00 -5.20 5.27
C GLN A 37 15.04 -6.17 4.09
N CYS A 38 13.92 -6.30 3.40
CA CYS A 38 13.75 -7.17 2.24
C CYS A 38 13.63 -6.38 0.95
N ALA A 39 13.65 -7.07 -0.19
CA ALA A 39 13.23 -6.55 -1.47
C ALA A 39 12.17 -7.48 -2.08
N ILE A 40 11.03 -6.93 -2.51
CA ILE A 40 9.92 -7.69 -3.13
C ILE A 40 9.69 -7.10 -4.51
N GLN A 41 9.95 -7.86 -5.55
CA GLN A 41 10.04 -7.35 -6.91
C GLN A 41 9.23 -8.22 -7.88
N ALA A 42 8.29 -7.61 -8.58
CA ALA A 42 7.57 -8.19 -9.71
C ALA A 42 7.02 -7.07 -10.60
N TYR A 43 5.88 -7.30 -11.20
CA TYR A 43 5.12 -6.34 -12.01
C TYR A 43 3.68 -6.24 -11.50
N GLN A 44 2.67 -6.67 -12.24
CA GLN A 44 1.29 -6.67 -11.74
C GLN A 44 1.14 -7.64 -10.57
N ASP A 45 0.48 -7.20 -9.49
CA ASP A 45 0.18 -8.05 -8.32
C ASP A 45 1.43 -8.53 -7.55
N THR A 46 2.42 -7.68 -7.32
CA THR A 46 3.71 -8.07 -6.70
C THR A 46 3.56 -8.62 -5.29
N LEU A 47 2.87 -7.90 -4.40
CA LEU A 47 2.74 -8.23 -2.98
C LEU A 47 1.28 -8.45 -2.60
N TYR A 48 0.93 -9.70 -2.29
CA TYR A 48 -0.39 -10.07 -1.82
C TYR A 48 -0.44 -10.11 -0.28
N VAL A 49 -0.83 -9.02 0.34
CA VAL A 49 -1.14 -8.91 1.78
C VAL A 49 -2.53 -9.51 2.02
N HIS A 50 -2.60 -10.86 2.04
CA HIS A 50 -3.85 -11.60 1.91
C HIS A 50 -4.81 -11.38 3.09
N SER A 51 -4.35 -11.55 4.32
CA SER A 51 -5.20 -11.52 5.52
C SER A 51 -4.39 -11.36 6.81
N ASN A 52 -5.08 -11.09 7.91
CA ASN A 52 -4.56 -10.96 9.26
C ASN A 52 -3.61 -9.75 9.44
N ARG A 53 -2.93 -9.66 10.59
CA ARG A 53 -2.05 -8.54 10.92
C ARG A 53 -0.67 -8.76 10.32
N GLN A 54 -0.18 -7.74 9.61
CA GLN A 54 1.12 -7.78 8.95
C GLN A 54 1.86 -6.47 9.13
N PHE A 55 3.18 -6.53 9.20
CA PHE A 55 4.06 -5.38 9.30
C PHE A 55 5.23 -5.51 8.31
N TYR A 56 5.43 -4.49 7.50
CA TYR A 56 6.55 -4.38 6.57
C TYR A 56 7.37 -3.15 6.94
N ALA A 57 8.69 -3.30 7.10
CA ALA A 57 9.55 -2.18 7.44
C ALA A 57 10.88 -2.22 6.68
N ASP A 58 11.40 -1.03 6.36
CA ASP A 58 12.69 -0.83 5.67
C ASP A 58 12.86 -1.76 4.45
N THR A 59 11.79 -1.94 3.69
CA THR A 59 11.68 -2.92 2.60
C THR A 59 11.45 -2.21 1.27
N ASP A 60 12.13 -2.64 0.22
CA ASP A 60 11.90 -2.20 -1.15
C ASP A 60 10.77 -3.01 -1.78
N ILE A 61 9.75 -2.33 -2.30
CA ILE A 61 8.61 -2.98 -2.97
C ILE A 61 8.46 -2.37 -4.36
N ALA A 62 8.60 -3.19 -5.41
CA ALA A 62 8.55 -2.70 -6.79
C ALA A 62 7.53 -3.49 -7.63
N GLY A 63 6.71 -2.77 -8.38
CA GLY A 63 5.66 -3.36 -9.22
C GLY A 63 5.00 -2.37 -10.16
N THR A 64 3.88 -2.77 -10.74
CA THR A 64 3.13 -1.96 -11.72
C THR A 64 1.65 -1.80 -11.31
N VAL A 65 0.77 -2.58 -11.90
CA VAL A 65 -0.67 -2.54 -11.64
C VAL A 65 -0.98 -3.29 -10.35
N ASP A 66 -1.71 -2.65 -9.41
CA ASP A 66 -2.21 -3.27 -8.18
C ASP A 66 -1.12 -3.97 -7.35
N PHE A 67 0.10 -3.40 -7.33
CA PHE A 67 1.25 -4.18 -6.90
C PHE A 67 1.36 -4.40 -5.38
N ILE A 68 0.51 -3.76 -4.57
CA ILE A 68 0.29 -4.08 -3.16
C ILE A 68 -1.21 -4.28 -2.97
N PHE A 69 -1.67 -5.51 -2.82
CA PHE A 69 -3.10 -5.80 -2.82
C PHE A 69 -3.48 -6.85 -1.78
N GLY A 70 -4.75 -6.91 -1.41
CA GLY A 70 -5.28 -7.89 -0.46
C GLY A 70 -6.16 -7.30 0.64
N ASN A 71 -6.48 -8.13 1.65
CA ASN A 71 -7.41 -7.79 2.72
C ASN A 71 -6.82 -8.01 4.13
N ALA A 72 -5.53 -7.78 4.30
CA ALA A 72 -4.88 -7.77 5.61
C ALA A 72 -5.17 -6.47 6.39
N ALA A 73 -4.96 -6.50 7.69
CA ALA A 73 -4.66 -5.31 8.47
C ALA A 73 -3.14 -5.10 8.40
N VAL A 74 -2.66 -4.25 7.52
CA VAL A 74 -1.23 -4.10 7.24
C VAL A 74 -0.73 -2.67 7.41
N VAL A 75 0.43 -2.54 8.05
CA VAL A 75 1.21 -1.30 8.05
C VAL A 75 2.52 -1.53 7.30
N ILE A 76 2.76 -0.67 6.31
CA ILE A 76 4.01 -0.60 5.54
C ILE A 76 4.70 0.68 5.98
N GLN A 77 5.86 0.56 6.63
CA GLN A 77 6.52 1.69 7.28
C GLN A 77 7.99 1.81 6.85
N ASN A 78 8.44 3.03 6.61
CA ASN A 78 9.81 3.36 6.17
C ASN A 78 10.26 2.60 4.91
N CYS A 79 9.33 2.18 4.07
CA CYS A 79 9.61 1.41 2.87
C CYS A 79 9.83 2.30 1.65
N ASN A 80 10.59 1.80 0.68
CA ASN A 80 10.71 2.42 -0.64
C ASN A 80 9.79 1.66 -1.61
N ILE A 81 8.77 2.34 -2.08
CA ILE A 81 7.73 1.78 -2.96
C ILE A 81 7.96 2.35 -4.36
N GLN A 82 8.29 1.51 -5.32
CA GLN A 82 8.70 1.91 -6.64
C GLN A 82 7.74 1.42 -7.73
N ALA A 83 7.10 2.36 -8.42
CA ALA A 83 6.32 2.07 -9.61
C ALA A 83 7.25 1.82 -10.80
N ARG A 84 7.13 0.67 -11.45
CA ARG A 84 7.93 0.24 -12.60
C ARG A 84 7.15 0.52 -13.89
N LYS A 85 7.83 0.42 -15.04
CA LYS A 85 7.17 0.57 -16.34
C LYS A 85 6.17 -0.57 -16.58
N PRO A 86 4.86 -0.29 -16.72
CA PRO A 86 3.85 -1.31 -17.03
C PRO A 86 3.83 -1.68 -18.51
N SER A 87 2.98 -2.60 -18.90
CA SER A 87 2.69 -2.89 -20.32
C SER A 87 2.01 -1.67 -20.98
N PRO A 88 2.20 -1.51 -22.31
CA PRO A 88 1.56 -0.40 -23.03
C PRO A 88 0.05 -0.34 -22.81
N GLY A 89 -0.47 0.86 -22.53
CA GLY A 89 -1.90 1.10 -22.30
C GLY A 89 -2.37 0.82 -20.87
N GLN A 90 -1.47 0.44 -19.95
CA GLN A 90 -1.76 0.30 -18.53
C GLN A 90 -1.31 1.53 -17.74
N GLU A 91 -1.94 1.76 -16.61
CA GLU A 91 -1.60 2.76 -15.60
C GLU A 91 -1.10 2.05 -14.34
N ASP A 92 -0.19 2.67 -13.60
CA ASP A 92 0.28 2.09 -12.35
C ASP A 92 -0.64 2.42 -11.18
N THR A 93 -0.94 1.41 -10.40
CA THR A 93 -1.68 1.54 -9.14
C THR A 93 -0.90 0.90 -7.99
N VAL A 94 -0.50 1.71 -7.00
CA VAL A 94 0.29 1.24 -5.86
C VAL A 94 -0.50 0.23 -5.05
N THR A 95 -1.78 0.52 -4.76
CA THR A 95 -2.60 -0.36 -3.94
C THR A 95 -3.90 -0.78 -4.61
N ALA A 96 -4.35 -2.01 -4.32
CA ALA A 96 -5.68 -2.52 -4.63
C ALA A 96 -6.25 -3.28 -3.41
N GLN A 97 -6.79 -2.53 -2.44
CA GLN A 97 -7.25 -3.12 -1.19
C GLN A 97 -8.61 -3.82 -1.36
N GLY A 98 -8.75 -4.99 -0.73
CA GLY A 98 -9.81 -5.95 -0.98
C GLY A 98 -10.82 -6.16 0.15
N ARG A 99 -11.16 -5.15 0.96
CA ARG A 99 -12.15 -5.27 2.04
C ARG A 99 -13.56 -5.38 1.50
N THR A 100 -14.25 -6.46 1.86
CA THR A 100 -15.62 -6.77 1.43
C THR A 100 -16.70 -6.48 2.47
N ASP A 101 -16.30 -6.32 3.75
CA ASP A 101 -17.20 -6.05 4.87
C ASP A 101 -16.76 -4.76 5.58
N PRO A 102 -17.65 -3.76 5.75
CA PRO A 102 -17.33 -2.50 6.42
C PRO A 102 -16.94 -2.67 7.91
N ASN A 103 -17.29 -3.81 8.53
CA ASN A 103 -16.97 -4.09 9.93
C ASN A 103 -15.59 -4.76 10.12
N GLN A 104 -14.94 -5.23 9.05
CA GLN A 104 -13.58 -5.77 9.15
C GLN A 104 -12.58 -4.67 9.49
N ASN A 105 -11.69 -4.92 10.46
CA ASN A 105 -10.57 -4.03 10.72
C ASN A 105 -9.39 -4.36 9.80
N THR A 106 -9.59 -4.26 8.47
CA THR A 106 -8.56 -4.49 7.45
C THR A 106 -8.35 -3.25 6.60
N GLY A 107 -7.20 -3.16 5.96
CA GLY A 107 -6.82 -2.03 5.12
C GLY A 107 -5.31 -1.99 4.91
N ILE A 108 -4.86 -1.13 4.02
CA ILE A 108 -3.44 -0.88 3.76
C ILE A 108 -3.08 0.50 4.31
N SER A 109 -2.19 0.56 5.29
CA SER A 109 -1.61 1.79 5.82
C SER A 109 -0.17 1.93 5.33
N ILE A 110 0.12 2.96 4.53
CA ILE A 110 1.47 3.32 4.08
C ILE A 110 1.93 4.51 4.93
N HIS A 111 2.98 4.32 5.71
CA HIS A 111 3.40 5.28 6.71
C HIS A 111 4.91 5.56 6.63
N ARG A 112 5.28 6.84 6.51
CA ARG A 112 6.68 7.30 6.46
C ARG A 112 7.51 6.64 5.34
N CYS A 113 6.86 6.30 4.25
CA CYS A 113 7.47 5.68 3.08
C CYS A 113 7.93 6.72 2.05
N ARG A 114 8.54 6.23 0.99
CA ARG A 114 8.74 6.95 -0.25
C ARG A 114 8.01 6.22 -1.37
N ILE A 115 7.16 6.91 -2.10
CA ILE A 115 6.53 6.38 -3.33
C ILE A 115 7.08 7.17 -4.52
N ALA A 116 7.71 6.47 -5.44
CA ALA A 116 8.33 7.10 -6.62
C ALA A 116 8.32 6.16 -7.83
N ALA A 117 8.41 6.76 -9.00
CA ALA A 117 8.59 6.02 -10.23
C ALA A 117 10.02 5.51 -10.42
N ALA A 118 10.17 4.39 -11.12
CA ALA A 118 11.44 3.96 -11.69
C ALA A 118 11.82 4.87 -12.86
N SER A 119 13.13 4.94 -13.17
CA SER A 119 13.65 5.83 -14.21
C SER A 119 13.11 5.54 -15.62
N ASP A 120 12.60 4.33 -15.85
CA ASP A 120 12.07 3.86 -17.13
C ASP A 120 10.56 4.03 -17.30
N ILE A 121 9.86 4.63 -16.33
CA ILE A 121 8.38 4.75 -16.31
C ILE A 121 7.80 5.50 -17.52
N GLY A 122 8.59 6.39 -18.13
CA GLY A 122 8.25 7.01 -19.42
C GLY A 122 7.03 7.94 -19.40
N GLY A 123 6.67 8.52 -18.25
CA GLY A 123 5.52 9.42 -18.12
C GLY A 123 4.18 8.73 -17.84
N THR A 124 4.19 7.42 -17.58
CA THR A 124 3.01 6.69 -17.11
C THR A 124 2.54 7.26 -15.77
N PRO A 125 1.27 7.63 -15.60
CA PRO A 125 0.76 8.13 -14.33
C PRO A 125 0.74 7.03 -13.27
N VAL A 126 1.09 7.39 -12.03
CA VAL A 126 1.05 6.51 -10.86
C VAL A 126 -0.09 6.94 -9.95
N TYR A 127 -1.00 6.04 -9.64
CA TYR A 127 -2.08 6.28 -8.68
C TYR A 127 -1.76 5.63 -7.34
N LEU A 128 -2.17 6.25 -6.24
CA LEU A 128 -2.00 5.72 -4.88
C LEU A 128 -2.79 4.41 -4.68
N GLY A 129 -3.86 4.22 -5.44
CA GLY A 129 -4.62 2.98 -5.47
C GLY A 129 -5.95 3.06 -6.17
N ARG A 130 -6.58 1.89 -6.28
CA ARG A 130 -7.95 1.73 -6.78
C ARG A 130 -8.72 0.66 -5.98
N PRO A 131 -10.07 0.70 -5.92
CA PRO A 131 -10.84 -0.18 -5.04
C PRO A 131 -11.09 -1.55 -5.69
N TRP A 132 -10.31 -2.58 -5.29
CA TRP A 132 -10.57 -3.95 -5.73
C TRP A 132 -11.90 -4.48 -5.20
N GLN A 133 -12.30 -4.08 -3.98
CA GLN A 133 -13.57 -4.49 -3.37
C GLN A 133 -14.35 -3.30 -2.81
N LYS A 134 -15.65 -3.52 -2.56
CA LYS A 134 -16.64 -2.48 -2.25
C LYS A 134 -16.26 -1.55 -1.11
N TYR A 135 -15.59 -2.05 -0.08
CA TYR A 135 -15.20 -1.29 1.11
C TYR A 135 -13.68 -1.11 1.20
N SER A 136 -13.00 -1.08 0.05
CA SER A 136 -11.56 -0.87 -0.04
C SER A 136 -11.09 0.26 0.89
N ARG A 137 -10.00 0.02 1.66
CA ARG A 137 -9.48 0.98 2.62
C ARG A 137 -7.97 1.12 2.53
N THR A 138 -7.50 2.28 2.12
CA THR A 138 -6.08 2.63 2.03
C THR A 138 -5.82 4.00 2.64
N VAL A 139 -4.78 4.12 3.45
CA VAL A 139 -4.35 5.40 4.03
C VAL A 139 -2.86 5.61 3.79
N VAL A 140 -2.49 6.77 3.28
CA VAL A 140 -1.10 7.17 3.00
C VAL A 140 -0.74 8.33 3.92
N MET A 141 0.25 8.13 4.79
CA MET A 141 0.58 9.09 5.85
C MET A 141 2.07 9.40 5.91
N LYS A 142 2.40 10.68 6.07
CA LYS A 142 3.79 11.17 6.26
C LYS A 142 4.79 10.59 5.24
N THR A 143 4.29 10.28 4.05
CA THR A 143 5.02 9.63 2.95
C THR A 143 5.49 10.67 1.94
N SER A 144 6.68 10.50 1.42
CA SER A 144 7.20 11.31 0.33
C SER A 144 6.64 10.78 -1.00
N LEU A 145 5.93 11.63 -1.72
CA LEU A 145 5.29 11.34 -3.00
C LEU A 145 6.00 12.12 -4.10
N ASP A 146 6.55 11.44 -5.10
CA ASP A 146 7.26 12.12 -6.18
C ASP A 146 6.28 12.70 -7.23
N HIS A 147 6.83 13.34 -8.25
CA HIS A 147 6.07 14.02 -9.30
C HIS A 147 5.28 13.07 -10.22
N SER A 148 5.55 11.77 -10.20
CA SER A 148 4.83 10.77 -11.01
C SER A 148 3.42 10.49 -10.48
N ILE A 149 3.14 10.85 -9.23
CA ILE A 149 1.80 10.66 -8.66
C ILE A 149 0.80 11.54 -9.40
N ALA A 150 -0.18 10.90 -10.01
CA ALA A 150 -1.23 11.57 -10.74
C ALA A 150 -1.96 12.60 -9.85
N PRO A 151 -2.29 13.81 -10.35
CA PRO A 151 -2.97 14.82 -9.55
C PRO A 151 -4.30 14.33 -8.96
N ALA A 152 -5.02 13.45 -9.67
CA ALA A 152 -6.23 12.79 -9.19
C ALA A 152 -6.01 11.90 -7.96
N GLY A 153 -4.81 11.39 -7.78
CA GLY A 153 -4.35 10.58 -6.66
C GLY A 153 -4.86 9.14 -6.66
N TRP A 154 -6.14 8.93 -6.96
CA TRP A 154 -6.80 7.63 -6.90
C TRP A 154 -7.46 7.33 -8.24
N LEU A 155 -7.52 6.05 -8.60
CA LEU A 155 -8.11 5.55 -9.84
C LEU A 155 -9.39 4.78 -9.53
N GLU A 156 -10.39 4.87 -10.39
CA GLU A 156 -11.58 4.03 -10.31
C GLU A 156 -11.27 2.57 -10.73
N TRP A 157 -12.04 1.62 -10.23
CA TRP A 157 -11.95 0.23 -10.68
C TRP A 157 -12.81 -0.01 -11.93
N SER A 158 -14.07 0.40 -11.86
CA SER A 158 -15.03 0.27 -12.95
C SER A 158 -16.19 1.25 -12.71
N GLY A 159 -16.14 2.42 -13.34
CA GLY A 159 -17.15 3.47 -13.22
C GLY A 159 -17.42 3.82 -11.74
N GLN A 160 -18.68 3.78 -11.33
CA GLN A 160 -19.10 4.17 -9.96
C GLN A 160 -18.88 3.11 -8.88
N PHE A 161 -18.29 1.94 -9.24
CA PHE A 161 -18.07 0.88 -8.27
C PHE A 161 -17.23 1.34 -7.08
N ALA A 162 -17.73 1.10 -5.87
CA ALA A 162 -17.11 1.37 -4.57
C ALA A 162 -16.85 2.87 -4.24
N LEU A 163 -17.04 3.83 -5.14
CA LEU A 163 -16.65 5.23 -4.94
C LEU A 163 -17.34 5.89 -3.72
N SER A 164 -18.52 5.41 -3.35
CA SER A 164 -19.26 5.89 -2.16
C SER A 164 -19.02 5.09 -0.88
N THR A 165 -18.32 3.95 -0.97
CA THR A 165 -18.16 3.00 0.16
C THR A 165 -16.70 2.73 0.54
N LEU A 166 -15.76 3.06 -0.35
CA LEU A 166 -14.33 3.00 -0.04
C LEU A 166 -13.94 4.03 1.04
N TYR A 167 -12.77 3.86 1.64
CA TYR A 167 -12.16 4.83 2.53
C TYR A 167 -10.71 5.04 2.12
N TYR A 168 -10.43 6.14 1.43
CA TYR A 168 -9.09 6.53 1.02
C TYR A 168 -8.65 7.80 1.72
N GLY A 169 -7.56 7.73 2.48
CA GLY A 169 -7.11 8.82 3.32
C GLY A 169 -5.68 9.26 3.04
N GLU A 170 -5.42 10.56 3.17
CA GLU A 170 -4.08 11.15 3.12
C GLU A 170 -3.83 12.01 4.35
N TYR A 171 -2.60 11.94 4.92
CA TYR A 171 -2.21 12.74 6.07
C TYR A 171 -0.74 13.14 6.04
N GLY A 172 -0.46 14.44 5.99
CA GLY A 172 0.88 14.99 6.16
C GLY A 172 1.93 14.46 5.17
N ASN A 173 1.53 14.10 3.95
CA ASN A 173 2.43 13.68 2.90
C ASN A 173 3.26 14.86 2.38
N THR A 174 4.44 14.58 1.82
CA THR A 174 5.39 15.57 1.30
C THR A 174 5.82 15.23 -0.13
N GLY A 175 6.52 16.14 -0.78
CA GLY A 175 7.02 15.97 -2.15
C GLY A 175 6.10 16.52 -3.22
N ALA A 176 6.55 16.46 -4.48
CA ALA A 176 5.86 17.11 -5.60
C ALA A 176 4.48 16.51 -5.91
N GLY A 177 4.28 15.23 -5.59
CA GLY A 177 3.00 14.52 -5.76
C GLY A 177 2.01 14.64 -4.60
N ALA A 178 2.38 15.35 -3.50
CA ALA A 178 1.58 15.39 -2.28
C ALA A 178 0.45 16.44 -2.30
N GLY A 179 0.37 17.28 -3.34
CA GLY A 179 -0.68 18.30 -3.46
C GLY A 179 -2.07 17.66 -3.61
N THR A 180 -3.01 18.03 -2.72
CA THR A 180 -4.34 17.39 -2.65
C THR A 180 -5.45 18.16 -3.37
N SER A 181 -5.19 19.37 -3.85
CA SER A 181 -6.21 20.26 -4.46
C SER A 181 -6.86 19.73 -5.75
N LYS A 182 -6.24 18.74 -6.39
CA LYS A 182 -6.73 18.11 -7.62
C LYS A 182 -7.08 16.63 -7.43
N ARG A 183 -7.14 16.14 -6.18
CA ARG A 183 -7.59 14.77 -5.87
C ARG A 183 -9.05 14.59 -6.31
N VAL A 184 -9.39 13.35 -6.66
CA VAL A 184 -10.80 12.99 -6.93
C VAL A 184 -11.67 13.32 -5.72
N THR A 185 -12.93 13.68 -5.98
CA THR A 185 -13.88 14.17 -4.98
C THR A 185 -14.95 13.13 -4.61
N TRP A 186 -14.62 11.84 -4.72
CA TRP A 186 -15.52 10.77 -4.32
C TRP A 186 -15.82 10.84 -2.83
N SER A 187 -17.03 10.52 -2.40
CA SER A 187 -17.44 10.66 -0.98
C SER A 187 -16.61 9.83 0.00
N GLY A 188 -15.96 8.76 -0.47
CA GLY A 188 -15.04 7.95 0.34
C GLY A 188 -13.59 8.47 0.39
N VAL A 189 -13.25 9.56 -0.29
CA VAL A 189 -11.90 10.14 -0.31
C VAL A 189 -11.77 11.25 0.72
N HIS A 190 -10.79 11.10 1.60
CA HIS A 190 -10.43 12.02 2.68
C HIS A 190 -9.00 12.53 2.45
N SER A 191 -8.84 13.49 1.56
CA SER A 191 -7.53 14.01 1.13
C SER A 191 -6.78 14.82 2.20
N SER A 192 -7.39 15.05 3.36
CA SER A 192 -6.79 15.73 4.52
C SER A 192 -7.40 15.20 5.81
N LEU A 193 -6.89 14.06 6.29
CA LEU A 193 -7.31 13.49 7.57
C LEU A 193 -6.90 14.39 8.73
N SER A 194 -7.71 14.42 9.79
CA SER A 194 -7.31 14.94 11.08
C SER A 194 -6.26 14.04 11.75
N THR A 195 -5.52 14.57 12.72
CA THR A 195 -4.57 13.78 13.52
C THR A 195 -5.22 12.58 14.20
N SER A 196 -6.44 12.75 14.73
CA SER A 196 -7.17 11.66 15.39
C SER A 196 -7.57 10.54 14.42
N GLU A 197 -7.99 10.88 13.20
CA GLU A 197 -8.30 9.90 12.16
C GLU A 197 -7.05 9.16 11.70
N ALA A 198 -5.96 9.88 11.40
CA ALA A 198 -4.69 9.31 10.98
C ALA A 198 -4.09 8.38 12.06
N THR A 199 -4.19 8.74 13.34
CA THR A 199 -3.70 7.95 14.47
C THR A 199 -4.30 6.53 14.49
N ARG A 200 -5.53 6.34 14.00
CA ARG A 200 -6.18 5.02 13.93
C ARG A 200 -5.46 4.03 13.00
N PHE A 201 -4.64 4.52 12.07
CA PHE A 201 -3.91 3.72 11.07
C PHE A 201 -2.43 3.54 11.40
N THR A 202 -2.00 3.92 12.60
CA THR A 202 -0.63 3.74 13.09
C THR A 202 -0.36 2.28 13.48
N VAL A 203 0.91 1.94 13.64
CA VAL A 203 1.33 0.60 14.13
C VAL A 203 0.64 0.24 15.44
N ALA A 204 0.61 1.17 16.40
CA ALA A 204 -0.02 0.92 17.70
C ALA A 204 -1.50 0.56 17.60
N ASN A 205 -2.26 1.34 16.81
CA ASN A 205 -3.72 1.25 16.84
C ASN A 205 -4.28 0.31 15.75
N PHE A 206 -3.71 0.32 14.57
CA PHE A 206 -4.28 -0.42 13.44
C PHE A 206 -4.01 -1.91 13.53
N ILE A 207 -2.77 -2.28 13.86
CA ILE A 207 -2.34 -3.69 13.97
C ILE A 207 -2.01 -4.11 15.40
N LEU A 208 -2.25 -3.24 16.39
CA LEU A 208 -1.89 -3.46 17.79
C LEU A 208 -0.40 -3.81 17.98
N GLY A 209 0.47 -3.16 17.20
CA GLY A 209 1.87 -3.55 17.04
C GLY A 209 2.66 -3.54 18.35
N ASN A 210 2.34 -2.64 19.30
CA ASN A 210 3.00 -2.59 20.60
C ASN A 210 2.87 -3.91 21.41
N SER A 211 1.84 -4.71 21.14
CA SER A 211 1.61 -5.95 21.85
C SER A 211 2.40 -7.15 21.30
N TRP A 212 3.00 -7.04 20.09
CA TRP A 212 3.67 -8.20 19.49
C TRP A 212 4.97 -7.89 18.75
N LEU A 213 5.16 -6.67 18.22
CA LEU A 213 6.39 -6.33 17.48
C LEU A 213 7.64 -6.26 18.36
N GLY A 214 7.51 -5.91 19.65
CA GLY A 214 8.65 -5.80 20.56
C GLY A 214 9.48 -7.07 20.67
N GLY A 215 8.86 -8.25 20.53
CA GLY A 215 9.54 -9.54 20.56
C GLY A 215 10.24 -9.94 19.24
N THR A 216 10.07 -9.19 18.17
CA THR A 216 10.60 -9.53 16.83
C THR A 216 12.02 -9.00 16.59
N GLY A 217 12.50 -8.06 17.41
CA GLY A 217 13.77 -7.36 17.19
C GLY A 217 13.74 -6.37 16.01
N VAL A 218 12.56 -6.02 15.51
CA VAL A 218 12.38 -5.06 14.40
C VAL A 218 12.01 -3.69 14.96
N SER A 219 12.74 -2.66 14.54
CA SER A 219 12.42 -1.28 14.91
C SER A 219 11.16 -0.78 14.22
N TYR A 220 10.34 -0.02 14.93
CA TYR A 220 9.13 0.59 14.38
C TYR A 220 8.78 1.91 15.07
N VAL A 221 8.04 2.75 14.38
CA VAL A 221 7.42 3.95 14.94
C VAL A 221 5.99 3.59 15.31
N SER A 222 5.69 3.64 16.60
CA SER A 222 4.41 3.21 17.17
C SER A 222 3.24 4.14 16.76
N GLY A 223 3.46 5.45 16.82
CA GLY A 223 2.47 6.51 16.51
C GLY A 223 2.66 7.15 15.13
N LEU A 224 2.23 8.41 14.98
CA LEU A 224 2.40 9.26 13.78
C LEU A 224 3.80 9.81 13.63
#